data_5fbc3f0e17fae2b8a1a3988062815a11
#
_entry.id   5fbc3f0e17fae2b8a1a3988062815a11
#
_cell.length_a   1.000
_cell.length_b   1.000
_cell.length_c   1.000
_cell.angle_alpha   90.00
_cell.angle_beta   90.00
_cell.angle_gamma   90.00
#
_symmetry.space_group_name_H-M   'P 1'
#
loop_
_entity.id
_entity.type
_entity.pdbx_description
1 polymer ?
#
loop_
_entity_poly.entity_id
_entity_poly.type
_entity_poly.pdbx_seq_one_letter_code
_entity_poly.pdbx_strand_id
1 'polypeptide(L)'
;MKILTKISAIFAFALFTANISLNVLADGHEKCKNSKWGAGDELGGANYLSEKRTKLAAKLIKKGKSYPLGITINSKTPAFPPRFLSLTVMAPNQTNGADLSAAFGYHINYNDDILNTWVGIGTQIDGLGHLGENDMLYNCNKAGDITKITGLTKLGV
;
A
#
# COMPACT_ATOMS: atom_id res chain seq x y z
N MET A 1 51.98 -38.93 8.77
CA MET A 1 51.61 -38.88 7.35
C MET A 1 50.09 -38.94 7.07
N LYS A 2 49.23 -39.08 8.10
CA LYS A 2 47.74 -39.12 7.92
C LYS A 2 47.00 -37.82 8.26
N ILE A 3 47.69 -36.83 8.80
CA ILE A 3 47.07 -35.57 9.24
C ILE A 3 47.16 -34.50 8.13
N LEU A 4 48.19 -34.50 7.28
CA LEU A 4 48.31 -33.54 6.19
C LEU A 4 47.28 -33.73 5.06
N THR A 5 46.83 -34.96 4.84
CA THR A 5 45.81 -35.24 3.78
C THR A 5 44.42 -34.80 4.13
N LYS A 6 44.09 -34.69 5.43
CA LYS A 6 42.76 -34.19 5.87
C LYS A 6 42.62 -32.66 5.81
N ILE A 7 43.71 -31.94 5.98
CA ILE A 7 43.70 -30.45 5.92
C ILE A 7 43.57 -29.99 4.46
N SER A 8 44.18 -30.66 3.52
CA SER A 8 44.05 -30.33 2.10
C SER A 8 42.63 -30.54 1.55
N ALA A 9 41.90 -31.56 2.05
CA ALA A 9 40.52 -31.79 1.62
C ALA A 9 39.52 -30.72 2.12
N ILE A 10 39.75 -30.20 3.34
CA ILE A 10 38.91 -29.17 3.91
C ILE A 10 39.15 -27.82 3.22
N PHE A 11 40.38 -27.53 2.84
CA PHE A 11 40.68 -26.28 2.11
C PHE A 11 40.16 -26.30 0.66
N ALA A 12 40.17 -27.47 0.00
CA ALA A 12 39.60 -27.60 -1.35
C ALA A 12 38.07 -27.45 -1.35
N PHE A 13 37.40 -27.94 -0.29
CA PHE A 13 35.95 -27.83 -0.17
C PHE A 13 35.51 -26.39 0.15
N ALA A 14 36.26 -25.66 0.97
CA ALA A 14 35.99 -24.25 1.29
C ALA A 14 36.18 -23.31 0.08
N LEU A 15 37.11 -23.59 -0.81
CA LEU A 15 37.34 -22.85 -2.05
C LEU A 15 36.27 -23.12 -3.12
N PHE A 16 35.66 -24.32 -3.11
CA PHE A 16 34.61 -24.66 -4.06
C PHE A 16 33.26 -24.05 -3.69
N THR A 17 32.96 -23.88 -2.39
CA THR A 17 31.74 -23.23 -1.93
C THR A 17 31.76 -21.72 -2.10
N ALA A 18 32.92 -21.06 -2.07
CA ALA A 18 33.04 -19.63 -2.28
C ALA A 18 32.77 -19.18 -3.73
N ASN A 19 32.95 -20.07 -4.71
CA ASN A 19 32.71 -19.74 -6.11
C ASN A 19 31.23 -19.87 -6.56
N ILE A 20 30.38 -20.53 -5.78
CA ILE A 20 28.96 -20.70 -6.12
C ILE A 20 28.15 -19.45 -5.72
N SER A 21 28.64 -18.66 -4.76
CA SER A 21 27.91 -17.51 -4.24
C SER A 21 28.10 -16.22 -5.07
N LEU A 22 29.03 -16.16 -6.00
CA LEU A 22 29.28 -14.95 -6.80
C LEU A 22 28.48 -14.86 -8.11
N ASN A 23 27.82 -15.93 -8.52
CA ASN A 23 27.05 -15.92 -9.77
C ASN A 23 25.56 -15.63 -9.61
N VAL A 24 25.06 -15.38 -8.40
CA VAL A 24 23.63 -15.06 -8.15
C VAL A 24 23.36 -13.57 -8.13
N LEU A 25 24.39 -12.72 -8.16
CA LEU A 25 24.24 -11.25 -8.07
C LEU A 25 24.41 -10.50 -9.39
N ALA A 26 24.52 -11.21 -10.51
CA ALA A 26 24.57 -10.56 -11.83
C ALA A 26 23.30 -10.89 -12.63
N ASP A 27 22.14 -10.83 -11.97
CA ASP A 27 20.89 -10.84 -12.71
C ASP A 27 20.67 -9.42 -13.28
N GLY A 28 20.81 -9.31 -14.59
CA GLY A 28 20.64 -8.05 -15.28
C GLY A 28 19.23 -7.56 -15.06
N HIS A 29 19.08 -6.57 -14.18
CA HIS A 29 17.80 -5.91 -13.97
C HIS A 29 17.27 -5.47 -15.34
N GLU A 30 16.18 -6.09 -15.76
CA GLU A 30 15.50 -5.67 -16.98
C GLU A 30 15.23 -4.17 -16.88
N LYS A 31 15.68 -3.40 -17.87
CA LYS A 31 15.46 -1.96 -17.86
C LYS A 31 13.96 -1.71 -17.79
N CYS A 32 13.55 -0.87 -16.87
CA CYS A 32 12.17 -0.48 -16.73
C CYS A 32 11.60 -0.05 -18.11
N LYS A 33 10.42 -0.56 -18.45
CA LYS A 33 9.71 -0.23 -19.70
C LYS A 33 8.57 0.72 -19.43
N ASN A 34 8.44 1.73 -20.26
CA ASN A 34 7.28 2.61 -20.22
C ASN A 34 5.99 1.84 -20.53
N SER A 35 4.91 2.34 -19.96
CA SER A 35 3.55 1.87 -20.23
C SER A 35 3.21 1.98 -21.72
N LYS A 36 2.34 1.09 -22.19
CA LYS A 36 1.79 1.15 -23.56
C LYS A 36 0.96 2.41 -23.83
N TRP A 37 0.59 3.15 -22.80
CA TRP A 37 -0.11 4.44 -22.92
C TRP A 37 0.85 5.64 -22.90
N GLY A 38 2.15 5.39 -22.91
CA GLY A 38 3.19 6.41 -22.96
C GLY A 38 3.87 6.70 -21.63
N ALA A 39 5.00 7.40 -21.70
CA ALA A 39 5.85 7.68 -20.54
C ALA A 39 5.20 8.61 -19.50
N GLY A 40 4.21 9.39 -19.88
CA GLY A 40 3.46 10.28 -18.96
C GLY A 40 2.20 9.66 -18.37
N ASP A 41 1.92 8.37 -18.63
CA ASP A 41 0.72 7.72 -18.13
C ASP A 41 0.81 7.47 -16.62
N GLU A 42 -0.23 7.88 -15.93
CA GLU A 42 -0.42 7.69 -14.48
C GLU A 42 -1.68 6.86 -14.14
N LEU A 43 -2.43 6.43 -15.16
CA LEU A 43 -3.71 5.75 -14.99
C LEU A 43 -3.62 4.23 -15.14
N GLY A 44 -2.61 3.71 -15.85
CA GLY A 44 -2.47 2.27 -16.05
C GLY A 44 -3.72 1.62 -16.61
N GLY A 45 -4.22 0.58 -15.94
CA GLY A 45 -5.44 -0.13 -16.34
C GLY A 45 -6.69 0.75 -16.37
N ALA A 46 -6.74 1.85 -15.63
CA ALA A 46 -7.87 2.77 -15.65
C ALA A 46 -8.09 3.45 -17.01
N ASN A 47 -7.08 3.47 -17.88
CA ASN A 47 -7.22 3.91 -19.28
C ASN A 47 -8.24 3.10 -20.09
N TYR A 48 -8.63 1.92 -19.61
CA TYR A 48 -9.72 1.16 -20.23
C TYR A 48 -11.12 1.65 -19.85
N LEU A 49 -11.25 2.51 -18.85
CA LEU A 49 -12.52 3.07 -18.45
C LEU A 49 -13.02 4.04 -19.51
N SER A 50 -14.29 3.99 -19.81
CA SER A 50 -14.94 4.90 -20.77
C SER A 50 -16.44 4.95 -20.51
N GLU A 51 -17.09 6.02 -20.95
CA GLU A 51 -18.54 6.16 -20.88
C GLU A 51 -19.25 4.96 -21.54
N LYS A 52 -18.76 4.49 -22.68
CA LYS A 52 -19.30 3.31 -23.37
C LYS A 52 -19.25 2.07 -22.49
N ARG A 53 -18.10 1.83 -21.82
CA ARG A 53 -17.95 0.68 -20.91
C ARG A 53 -18.84 0.82 -19.67
N THR A 54 -18.94 2.03 -19.12
CA THR A 54 -19.82 2.31 -17.97
C THR A 54 -21.29 2.04 -18.35
N LYS A 55 -21.75 2.51 -19.52
CA LYS A 55 -23.10 2.21 -20.02
C LYS A 55 -23.35 0.71 -20.24
N LEU A 56 -22.34 -0.02 -20.72
CA LEU A 56 -22.43 -1.47 -20.86
C LEU A 56 -22.48 -2.17 -19.49
N ALA A 57 -21.65 -1.76 -18.53
CA ALA A 57 -21.65 -2.31 -17.18
C ALA A 57 -23.00 -2.09 -16.47
N ALA A 58 -23.59 -0.91 -16.60
CA ALA A 58 -24.92 -0.62 -16.04
C ALA A 58 -26.01 -1.58 -16.54
N LYS A 59 -25.93 -2.07 -17.78
CA LYS A 59 -26.86 -3.05 -18.33
C LYS A 59 -26.76 -4.44 -17.70
N LEU A 60 -25.69 -4.73 -16.98
CA LEU A 60 -25.49 -5.99 -16.27
C LEU A 60 -26.32 -6.06 -14.99
N ILE A 61 -26.81 -4.93 -14.50
CA ILE A 61 -27.66 -4.88 -13.31
C ILE A 61 -29.01 -5.53 -13.62
N LYS A 62 -29.30 -6.68 -13.00
CA LYS A 62 -30.53 -7.42 -13.21
C LYS A 62 -31.51 -7.32 -12.03
N LYS A 63 -31.02 -7.20 -10.82
CA LYS A 63 -31.85 -7.29 -9.59
C LYS A 63 -31.69 -6.05 -8.68
N GLY A 64 -30.93 -5.04 -9.05
CA GLY A 64 -30.69 -3.86 -8.21
C GLY A 64 -30.10 -4.16 -6.82
N LYS A 65 -29.52 -5.36 -6.62
CA LYS A 65 -28.93 -5.75 -5.34
C LYS A 65 -27.55 -5.15 -5.21
N SER A 66 -27.28 -4.48 -4.08
CA SER A 66 -25.96 -4.00 -3.74
C SER A 66 -25.23 -4.95 -2.79
N TYR A 67 -23.91 -5.01 -2.90
CA TYR A 67 -23.05 -5.84 -2.07
C TYR A 67 -21.97 -4.94 -1.46
N PRO A 68 -21.92 -4.77 -0.13
CA PRO A 68 -20.83 -4.07 0.48
C PRO A 68 -19.54 -4.86 0.29
N LEU A 69 -18.48 -4.19 -0.14
CA LEU A 69 -17.14 -4.80 -0.31
C LEU A 69 -16.25 -4.53 0.89
N GLY A 70 -16.64 -3.62 1.78
CA GLY A 70 -15.90 -3.32 3.00
C GLY A 70 -16.12 -4.38 4.07
N ILE A 71 -15.14 -4.52 4.95
CA ILE A 71 -15.26 -5.23 6.22
C ILE A 71 -15.32 -4.22 7.36
N THR A 72 -15.91 -4.60 8.48
CA THR A 72 -15.81 -3.81 9.71
C THR A 72 -14.36 -3.80 10.18
N ILE A 73 -13.76 -2.63 10.31
CA ILE A 73 -12.42 -2.47 10.84
C ILE A 73 -12.47 -1.98 12.29
N ASN A 74 -11.55 -2.46 13.11
CA ASN A 74 -11.39 -2.08 14.51
C ASN A 74 -9.94 -2.37 14.95
N SER A 75 -9.63 -2.08 16.22
CA SER A 75 -8.28 -2.27 16.78
C SER A 75 -7.76 -3.72 16.76
N LYS A 76 -8.64 -4.71 16.51
CA LYS A 76 -8.29 -6.14 16.41
C LYS A 76 -8.24 -6.63 14.96
N THR A 77 -8.52 -5.78 14.00
CA THR A 77 -8.44 -6.15 12.58
C THR A 77 -7.00 -6.54 12.25
N PRO A 78 -6.76 -7.74 11.69
CA PRO A 78 -5.43 -8.17 11.31
C PRO A 78 -4.77 -7.18 10.34
N ALA A 79 -3.53 -6.83 10.62
CA ALA A 79 -2.74 -5.94 9.77
C ALA A 79 -1.25 -6.29 9.87
N PHE A 80 -0.49 -6.00 8.81
CA PHE A 80 0.96 -6.14 8.87
C PHE A 80 1.56 -5.13 9.86
N PRO A 81 2.41 -5.59 10.80
CA PRO A 81 3.12 -4.66 11.68
C PRO A 81 3.95 -3.63 10.87
N PRO A 82 4.05 -2.38 11.30
CA PRO A 82 3.53 -1.80 12.55
C PRO A 82 2.12 -1.18 12.43
N ARG A 83 1.33 -1.58 11.43
CA ARG A 83 0.01 -0.99 11.17
C ARG A 83 -0.96 -1.23 12.32
N PHE A 84 -1.72 -0.20 12.66
CA PHE A 84 -2.73 -0.25 13.71
C PHE A 84 -3.93 0.64 13.37
N LEU A 85 -5.02 0.45 14.11
CA LEU A 85 -6.17 1.33 14.13
C LEU A 85 -6.52 1.63 15.58
N SER A 86 -6.74 2.91 15.88
CA SER A 86 -7.25 3.37 17.15
C SER A 86 -8.39 4.35 16.91
N LEU A 87 -9.50 4.10 17.56
CA LEU A 87 -10.67 4.99 17.58
C LEU A 87 -10.89 5.45 19.02
N THR A 88 -10.96 6.74 19.23
CA THR A 88 -11.28 7.38 20.50
C THR A 88 -12.55 8.21 20.34
N VAL A 89 -13.57 7.86 21.11
CA VAL A 89 -14.81 8.64 21.14
C VAL A 89 -14.68 9.73 22.19
N MET A 90 -14.92 10.97 21.81
CA MET A 90 -14.87 12.13 22.65
C MET A 90 -16.31 12.52 23.03
N ALA A 91 -16.67 12.34 24.29
CA ALA A 91 -17.98 12.77 24.79
C ALA A 91 -18.08 14.30 24.88
N PRO A 92 -19.29 14.86 24.94
CA PRO A 92 -19.49 16.28 25.24
C PRO A 92 -18.69 16.68 26.47
N ASN A 93 -18.13 17.86 26.47
CA ASN A 93 -17.27 18.44 27.51
C ASN A 93 -15.81 17.89 27.56
N GLN A 94 -15.43 16.91 26.74
CA GLN A 94 -14.05 16.47 26.61
C GLN A 94 -13.26 17.28 25.56
N THR A 95 -13.96 17.90 24.63
CA THR A 95 -13.41 18.80 23.61
C THR A 95 -13.62 20.26 23.98
N ASN A 96 -12.95 20.77 25.00
CA ASN A 96 -13.05 22.13 25.56
C ASN A 96 -14.23 22.42 26.51
N GLY A 97 -14.99 21.44 26.95
CA GLY A 97 -16.06 21.65 27.93
C GLY A 97 -17.21 22.56 27.46
N ALA A 98 -17.35 22.77 26.16
CA ALA A 98 -18.38 23.65 25.66
C ALA A 98 -19.76 22.98 25.66
N ASP A 99 -20.66 23.49 26.49
CA ASP A 99 -22.08 23.20 26.35
C ASP A 99 -22.62 23.99 25.14
N LEU A 100 -23.03 23.25 24.12
CA LEU A 100 -23.60 23.86 22.92
C LEU A 100 -25.03 24.40 23.11
N SER A 101 -25.64 24.18 24.28
CA SER A 101 -27.00 24.66 24.60
C SER A 101 -27.12 26.17 24.42
N ALA A 102 -26.10 26.93 24.79
CA ALA A 102 -26.07 28.37 24.61
C ALA A 102 -26.12 28.80 23.14
N ALA A 103 -25.50 28.02 22.25
CA ALA A 103 -25.47 28.33 20.82
C ALA A 103 -26.77 27.93 20.09
N PHE A 104 -27.46 26.89 20.54
CA PHE A 104 -28.61 26.30 19.85
C PHE A 104 -29.94 26.52 20.57
N GLY A 105 -29.93 27.02 21.81
CA GLY A 105 -31.15 27.28 22.60
C GLY A 105 -31.84 26.04 23.17
N TYR A 106 -31.23 24.87 23.05
CA TYR A 106 -31.69 23.58 23.61
C TYR A 106 -30.51 22.64 23.87
N HIS A 107 -30.73 21.65 24.75
CA HIS A 107 -29.67 20.69 25.08
C HIS A 107 -29.36 19.78 23.90
N ILE A 108 -28.10 19.75 23.53
CA ILE A 108 -27.56 18.86 22.48
C ILE A 108 -26.58 17.87 23.10
N ASN A 109 -26.78 16.60 22.78
CA ASN A 109 -25.82 15.56 23.05
C ASN A 109 -25.15 15.19 21.74
N TYR A 110 -23.82 15.16 21.75
CA TYR A 110 -23.01 14.75 20.58
C TYR A 110 -21.77 13.99 21.04
N ASN A 111 -21.22 13.19 20.15
CA ASN A 111 -19.93 12.58 20.31
C ASN A 111 -19.11 12.87 19.06
N ASP A 112 -17.83 13.16 19.25
CA ASP A 112 -16.85 13.26 18.18
C ASP A 112 -15.90 12.08 18.24
N ASP A 113 -15.35 11.70 17.10
CA ASP A 113 -14.44 10.58 16.97
C ASP A 113 -13.08 11.03 16.46
N ILE A 114 -12.03 10.56 17.13
CA ILE A 114 -10.65 10.67 16.63
C ILE A 114 -10.26 9.31 16.10
N LEU A 115 -10.04 9.24 14.78
CA LEU A 115 -9.55 8.04 14.12
C LEU A 115 -8.05 8.20 13.80
N ASN A 116 -7.23 7.35 14.40
CA ASN A 116 -5.81 7.23 14.07
C ASN A 116 -5.57 5.84 13.48
N THR A 117 -5.26 5.78 12.19
CA THR A 117 -5.15 4.51 11.48
C THR A 117 -4.20 4.59 10.30
N TRP A 118 -3.70 3.44 9.91
CA TRP A 118 -3.07 3.23 8.62
C TRP A 118 -4.17 2.97 7.58
N VAL A 119 -4.13 3.69 6.46
CA VAL A 119 -5.14 3.59 5.39
C VAL A 119 -5.21 2.16 4.83
N GLY A 120 -4.10 1.44 4.85
CA GLY A 120 -4.02 0.07 4.36
C GLY A 120 -4.55 -1.01 5.32
N ILE A 121 -5.56 -0.71 6.16
CA ILE A 121 -6.23 -1.68 7.02
C ILE A 121 -7.63 -1.94 6.48
N GLY A 122 -7.97 -3.23 6.28
CA GLY A 122 -9.25 -3.64 5.72
C GLY A 122 -9.28 -3.61 4.19
N THR A 123 -10.46 -3.42 3.62
CA THR A 123 -10.64 -3.36 2.17
C THR A 123 -10.12 -2.01 1.66
N GLN A 124 -9.23 -2.07 0.69
CA GLN A 124 -8.58 -0.88 0.13
C GLN A 124 -8.35 -1.05 -1.37
N ILE A 125 -8.00 0.04 -2.02
CA ILE A 125 -7.43 0.08 -3.35
C ILE A 125 -6.11 0.85 -3.27
N ASP A 126 -5.07 0.28 -3.84
CA ASP A 126 -3.75 0.91 -3.88
C ASP A 126 -3.54 1.63 -5.20
N GLY A 127 -2.96 2.82 -5.15
CA GLY A 127 -2.49 3.54 -6.31
C GLY A 127 -1.25 2.90 -6.93
N LEU A 128 -0.96 3.26 -8.16
CA LEU A 128 0.21 2.75 -8.91
C LEU A 128 1.56 3.16 -8.30
N GLY A 129 1.55 4.08 -7.35
CA GLY A 129 2.70 4.49 -6.57
C GLY A 129 2.89 3.73 -5.25
N HIS A 130 2.01 2.75 -4.92
CA HIS A 130 2.09 2.05 -3.64
C HIS A 130 3.22 1.02 -3.59
N LEU A 131 3.44 0.28 -4.65
CA LEU A 131 4.41 -0.80 -4.71
C LEU A 131 5.23 -0.72 -6.00
N GLY A 132 6.50 -1.01 -5.88
CA GLY A 132 7.43 -1.06 -7.00
C GLY A 132 8.56 -2.04 -6.76
N GLU A 133 9.49 -2.08 -7.68
CA GLU A 133 10.66 -2.94 -7.65
C GLU A 133 11.90 -2.12 -8.01
N ASN A 134 13.04 -2.38 -7.34
CA ASN A 134 14.32 -1.73 -7.64
C ASN A 134 14.23 -0.18 -7.68
N ASP A 135 13.58 0.41 -6.68
CA ASP A 135 13.30 1.85 -6.60
C ASP A 135 12.43 2.43 -7.73
N MET A 136 11.89 1.59 -8.59
CA MET A 136 10.99 1.99 -9.66
C MET A 136 9.55 1.65 -9.33
N LEU A 137 8.69 2.63 -9.46
CA LEU A 137 7.24 2.52 -9.43
C LEU A 137 6.71 2.44 -10.87
N TYR A 138 5.39 2.30 -11.01
CA TYR A 138 4.76 2.23 -12.32
C TYR A 138 5.30 3.27 -13.29
N ASN A 139 5.46 2.84 -14.54
CA ASN A 139 5.87 3.67 -15.68
C ASN A 139 7.23 4.35 -15.47
N CYS A 140 8.17 3.62 -14.83
CA CYS A 140 9.55 4.04 -14.59
C CYS A 140 9.71 5.30 -13.75
N ASN A 141 8.75 5.62 -12.92
CA ASN A 141 8.90 6.69 -11.93
C ASN A 141 9.79 6.21 -10.78
N LYS A 142 10.88 6.94 -10.50
CA LYS A 142 11.70 6.65 -9.33
C LYS A 142 10.96 6.98 -8.04
N ALA A 143 10.91 6.05 -7.09
CA ALA A 143 10.21 6.24 -5.84
C ALA A 143 10.69 7.50 -5.08
N GLY A 144 12.00 7.71 -4.99
CA GLY A 144 12.58 8.89 -4.30
C GLY A 144 12.22 10.23 -4.92
N ASP A 145 11.94 10.27 -6.23
CA ASP A 145 11.59 11.51 -6.91
C ASP A 145 10.15 11.95 -6.62
N ILE A 146 9.23 10.98 -6.50
CA ILE A 146 7.79 11.26 -6.38
C ILE A 146 7.22 11.09 -4.97
N THR A 147 7.91 10.40 -4.06
CA THR A 147 7.45 10.19 -2.68
C THR A 147 7.88 11.34 -1.78
N LYS A 148 6.92 12.00 -1.16
CA LYS A 148 7.15 13.08 -0.19
C LYS A 148 6.40 12.74 1.10
N ILE A 149 6.82 13.33 2.21
CA ILE A 149 6.14 13.15 3.50
C ILE A 149 4.67 13.61 3.48
N THR A 150 4.34 14.50 2.57
CA THR A 150 2.99 15.03 2.36
C THR A 150 2.17 14.23 1.37
N GLY A 151 2.73 13.17 0.80
CA GLY A 151 2.06 12.31 -0.18
C GLY A 151 2.88 12.09 -1.45
N LEU A 152 2.31 11.37 -2.39
CA LEU A 152 2.88 11.17 -3.71
C LEU A 152 2.59 12.38 -4.61
N THR A 153 3.57 12.77 -5.43
CA THR A 153 3.38 13.83 -6.44
C THR A 153 2.83 13.29 -7.75
N LYS A 154 2.85 11.96 -7.93
CA LYS A 154 2.31 11.20 -9.06
C LYS A 154 1.83 9.84 -8.60
N LEU A 155 1.07 9.15 -9.44
CA LEU A 155 0.64 7.77 -9.25
C LEU A 155 -0.23 7.54 -8.01
N GLY A 156 -0.87 8.58 -7.50
CA GLY A 156 -1.88 8.48 -6.45
C GLY A 156 -3.20 7.86 -6.96
N VAL A 157 -4.19 7.72 -6.06
CA VAL A 157 -5.55 7.28 -6.39
C VAL A 157 -6.44 8.49 -6.56
#